data_54dfe7dd9760a64bc3fa6e05643208b2
#
_entry.id   54dfe7dd9760a64bc3fa6e05643208b2
#
_cell.length_a   1.000
_cell.length_b   1.000
_cell.length_c   1.000
_cell.angle_alpha   90.00
_cell.angle_beta   90.00
_cell.angle_gamma   90.00
#
_symmetry.space_group_name_H-M   'P 1'
#
loop_
_entity.id
_entity.type
_entity.pdbx_description
1 polymer ?
#
loop_
_entity_poly.entity_id
_entity_poly.type
_entity_poly.pdbx_seq_one_letter_code
_entity_poly.pdbx_strand_id
1 'polypeptide(L)'
;SDQPGLVTAQVTENVYDSLTGRHLLIPQGARLIGEYESDVGFGQRRVLLAWNRLILPDGRSIVLDRQPVADPSGYAGLEDGVDYHWGGVVKAALVSTLLGIGGELGAGGDDDLLRAVRRGSQDSINRAGEQVVARELDIRPTLTIRPGFPVRVLVTRDIVLEVGA
;
A
#
# COMPACT_ATOMS: atom_id res chain seq x y z
N SER A 1 6.27 4.36 3.30
CA SER A 1 6.11 5.83 3.20
C SER A 1 4.68 6.14 2.76
N ASP A 2 4.04 7.05 3.45
CA ASP A 2 2.63 7.44 3.22
C ASP A 2 2.51 8.52 2.13
N GLN A 3 3.61 8.86 1.48
CA GLN A 3 3.66 9.85 0.39
C GLN A 3 4.20 9.19 -0.87
N PRO A 4 3.71 9.60 -2.07
CA PRO A 4 4.27 9.15 -3.32
C PRO A 4 5.75 9.51 -3.39
N GLY A 5 6.54 8.63 -3.98
CA GLY A 5 7.97 8.83 -4.00
C GLY A 5 8.69 8.03 -5.08
N LEU A 6 9.96 8.34 -5.22
CA LEU A 6 10.85 7.62 -6.12
C LEU A 6 11.39 6.37 -5.45
N VAL A 7 11.53 5.32 -6.23
CA VAL A 7 12.17 4.07 -5.83
C VAL A 7 13.19 3.66 -6.87
N THR A 8 14.24 3.01 -6.42
CA THR A 8 15.27 2.48 -7.30
C THR A 8 15.43 0.99 -7.09
N ALA A 9 15.69 0.27 -8.18
CA ALA A 9 16.09 -1.12 -8.15
C ALA A 9 17.35 -1.32 -8.99
N GLN A 10 18.04 -2.44 -8.78
CA GLN A 10 19.23 -2.80 -9.52
C GLN A 10 19.01 -4.12 -10.23
N VAL A 11 19.42 -4.20 -11.48
CA VAL A 11 19.44 -5.43 -12.25
C VAL A 11 20.57 -6.33 -11.73
N THR A 12 20.21 -7.50 -11.22
CA THR A 12 21.14 -8.41 -10.56
C THR A 12 21.77 -9.43 -11.51
N GLU A 13 21.14 -9.67 -12.67
CA GLU A 13 21.59 -10.64 -13.67
C GLU A 13 21.53 -10.03 -15.06
N ASN A 14 22.42 -10.49 -15.95
CA ASN A 14 22.39 -10.08 -17.33
C ASN A 14 21.11 -10.55 -18.04
N VAL A 15 20.46 -9.66 -18.76
CA VAL A 15 19.27 -9.98 -19.58
C VAL A 15 19.69 -10.11 -21.05
N TYR A 16 19.41 -11.27 -21.61
CA TYR A 16 19.71 -11.60 -23.00
C TYR A 16 18.44 -11.67 -23.85
N ASP A 17 18.60 -11.64 -25.17
CA ASP A 17 17.50 -11.80 -26.11
C ASP A 17 16.88 -13.19 -26.00
N SER A 18 15.54 -13.27 -26.09
CA SER A 18 14.80 -14.52 -25.95
C SER A 18 14.95 -15.46 -27.14
N LEU A 19 15.31 -14.94 -28.31
CA LEU A 19 15.39 -15.72 -29.55
C LEU A 19 16.69 -16.53 -29.64
N THR A 20 17.83 -15.89 -29.37
CA THR A 20 19.13 -16.53 -29.53
C THR A 20 19.86 -16.74 -28.21
N GLY A 21 19.52 -15.96 -27.18
CA GLY A 21 20.22 -15.95 -25.89
C GLY A 21 21.66 -15.43 -25.98
N ARG A 22 22.03 -14.79 -27.06
CA ARG A 22 23.41 -14.36 -27.34
C ARG A 22 23.64 -12.87 -27.21
N HIS A 23 22.60 -12.07 -27.48
CA HIS A 23 22.71 -10.62 -27.43
C HIS A 23 22.37 -10.12 -26.02
N LEU A 24 23.35 -9.48 -25.40
CA LEU A 24 23.14 -8.84 -24.10
C LEU A 24 22.29 -7.57 -24.30
N LEU A 25 21.09 -7.56 -23.73
CA LEU A 25 20.16 -6.45 -23.82
C LEU A 25 20.32 -5.48 -22.64
N ILE A 26 20.36 -6.03 -21.43
CA ILE A 26 20.50 -5.23 -20.21
C ILE A 26 21.60 -5.87 -19.36
N PRO A 27 22.73 -5.20 -19.16
CA PRO A 27 23.79 -5.71 -18.30
C PRO A 27 23.41 -5.64 -16.84
N GLN A 28 23.92 -6.58 -16.04
CA GLN A 28 23.86 -6.50 -14.58
C GLN A 28 24.47 -5.19 -14.09
N GLY A 29 23.94 -4.65 -12.99
CA GLY A 29 24.35 -3.36 -12.46
C GLY A 29 23.57 -2.17 -13.04
N ALA A 30 22.78 -2.37 -14.10
CA ALA A 30 21.84 -1.37 -14.55
C ALA A 30 20.85 -0.98 -13.44
N ARG A 31 20.39 0.26 -13.41
CA ARG A 31 19.48 0.78 -12.40
C ARG A 31 18.13 1.11 -13.00
N LEU A 32 17.09 0.72 -12.29
CA LEU A 32 15.71 1.10 -12.57
C LEU A 32 15.30 2.23 -11.64
N ILE A 33 14.62 3.22 -12.20
CA ILE A 33 13.99 4.30 -11.45
C ILE A 33 12.49 4.21 -11.71
N GLY A 34 11.72 4.21 -10.65
CA GLY A 34 10.27 4.14 -10.70
C GLY A 34 9.63 5.04 -9.67
N GLU A 35 8.32 5.10 -9.75
CA GLU A 35 7.45 5.82 -8.83
C GLU A 35 6.44 4.86 -8.24
N TYR A 36 6.17 5.00 -6.96
CA TYR A 36 5.11 4.26 -6.31
C TYR A 36 3.94 5.16 -5.93
N GLU A 37 2.75 4.61 -6.02
CA GLU A 37 1.54 5.27 -5.60
C GLU A 37 1.28 4.98 -4.12
N SER A 38 1.00 6.03 -3.35
CA SER A 38 0.70 5.94 -1.92
C SER A 38 -0.80 5.91 -1.62
N ASP A 39 -1.65 6.00 -2.64
CA ASP A 39 -3.09 5.97 -2.45
C ASP A 39 -3.58 4.53 -2.22
N VAL A 40 -3.39 4.09 -0.97
CA VAL A 40 -3.69 2.72 -0.53
C VAL A 40 -5.00 2.74 0.22
N GLY A 41 -6.02 2.06 -0.30
CA GLY A 41 -7.30 1.87 0.38
C GLY A 41 -7.21 0.84 1.52
N PHE A 42 -8.14 0.91 2.47
CA PHE A 42 -8.27 -0.11 3.50
C PHE A 42 -8.48 -1.50 2.86
N GLY A 43 -7.68 -2.47 3.28
CA GLY A 43 -7.69 -3.83 2.70
C GLY A 43 -6.72 -4.04 1.54
N GLN A 44 -6.09 -3.00 0.99
CA GLN A 44 -5.05 -3.15 -0.01
C GLN A 44 -3.74 -3.63 0.64
N ARG A 45 -3.16 -4.68 0.07
CA ARG A 45 -1.91 -5.29 0.58
C ARG A 45 -0.72 -5.09 -0.35
N ARG A 46 -0.96 -4.60 -1.57
CA ARG A 46 0.06 -4.52 -2.61
C ARG A 46 0.39 -3.08 -2.94
N VAL A 47 1.68 -2.79 -3.01
CA VAL A 47 2.21 -1.52 -3.48
C VAL A 47 2.26 -1.56 -5.00
N LEU A 48 1.57 -0.62 -5.65
CA LEU A 48 1.68 -0.42 -7.08
C LEU A 48 2.87 0.48 -7.38
N LEU A 49 3.68 0.06 -8.32
CA LEU A 49 4.89 0.74 -8.72
C LEU A 49 5.02 0.68 -10.24
N ALA A 50 5.46 1.77 -10.83
CA ALA A 50 5.74 1.87 -12.25
C ALA A 50 7.19 2.29 -12.49
N TRP A 51 7.88 1.54 -13.35
CA TRP A 51 9.24 1.86 -13.77
C TRP A 51 9.23 2.84 -14.91
N ASN A 52 9.90 3.98 -14.74
CA ASN A 52 9.91 5.07 -15.70
C ASN A 52 11.23 5.14 -16.48
N ARG A 53 12.32 4.64 -15.92
CA ARG A 53 13.65 4.79 -16.51
C ARG A 53 14.57 3.63 -16.17
N LEU A 54 15.36 3.24 -17.16
CA LEU A 54 16.48 2.31 -17.01
C LEU A 54 17.79 3.07 -17.30
N ILE A 55 18.73 3.02 -16.37
CA ILE A 55 20.07 3.60 -16.53
C ILE A 55 21.05 2.45 -16.64
N LEU A 56 21.75 2.38 -17.75
CA LEU A 56 22.79 1.40 -18.01
C LEU A 56 24.09 1.76 -17.29
N PRO A 57 24.98 0.79 -17.02
CA PRO A 57 26.27 1.06 -16.35
C PRO A 57 27.19 2.00 -17.12
N ASP A 58 27.02 2.11 -18.42
CA ASP A 58 27.75 3.06 -19.30
C ASP A 58 27.20 4.51 -19.26
N GLY A 59 26.15 4.75 -18.46
CA GLY A 59 25.52 6.05 -18.29
C GLY A 59 24.40 6.35 -19.28
N ARG A 60 24.14 5.48 -20.27
CA ARG A 60 22.98 5.63 -21.16
C ARG A 60 21.68 5.44 -20.38
N SER A 61 20.66 6.19 -20.77
CA SER A 61 19.36 6.18 -20.10
C SER A 61 18.24 5.91 -21.10
N ILE A 62 17.38 4.98 -20.76
CA ILE A 62 16.25 4.52 -21.57
C ILE A 62 14.96 4.83 -20.83
N VAL A 63 14.00 5.42 -21.51
CA VAL A 63 12.65 5.67 -20.96
C VAL A 63 11.82 4.40 -21.07
N LEU A 64 11.19 4.00 -19.97
CA LEU A 64 10.43 2.75 -19.87
C LEU A 64 8.91 2.94 -19.98
N ASP A 65 8.43 4.14 -20.12
CA ASP A 65 7.00 4.46 -20.30
C ASP A 65 6.07 3.72 -19.30
N ARG A 66 6.38 3.87 -17.99
CA ARG A 66 5.58 3.35 -16.87
C ARG A 66 5.38 1.83 -16.90
N GLN A 67 6.43 1.05 -17.04
CA GLN A 67 6.33 -0.41 -16.98
C GLN A 67 5.96 -0.88 -15.57
N PRO A 68 4.94 -1.74 -15.42
CA PRO A 68 4.47 -2.18 -14.10
C PRO A 68 5.47 -3.12 -13.41
N VAL A 69 5.46 -3.09 -12.09
CA VAL A 69 6.19 -4.04 -11.25
C VAL A 69 5.40 -5.31 -11.05
N ALA A 70 6.11 -6.42 -10.92
CA ALA A 70 5.57 -7.67 -10.42
C ALA A 70 6.41 -8.19 -9.25
N ASP A 71 5.77 -8.96 -8.38
CA ASP A 71 6.47 -9.73 -7.35
C ASP A 71 7.22 -10.94 -7.95
N PRO A 72 8.02 -11.65 -7.15
CA PRO A 72 8.73 -12.85 -7.62
C PRO A 72 7.80 -13.95 -8.15
N SER A 73 6.54 -13.97 -7.75
CA SER A 73 5.52 -14.92 -8.22
C SER A 73 4.86 -14.48 -9.52
N GLY A 74 5.12 -13.25 -9.99
CA GLY A 74 4.58 -12.70 -11.24
C GLY A 74 3.27 -11.93 -11.09
N TYR A 75 2.76 -11.74 -9.88
CA TYR A 75 1.57 -10.92 -9.65
C TYR A 75 1.91 -9.44 -9.68
N ALA A 76 1.02 -8.63 -10.24
CA ALA A 76 1.20 -7.18 -10.29
C ALA A 76 1.24 -6.55 -8.88
N GLY A 77 2.15 -5.57 -8.70
CA GLY A 77 2.41 -4.94 -7.43
C GLY A 77 3.30 -5.78 -6.50
N LEU A 78 3.77 -5.16 -5.43
CA LEU A 78 4.62 -5.79 -4.42
C LEU A 78 3.87 -5.98 -3.12
N GLU A 79 4.03 -7.13 -2.48
CA GLU A 79 3.49 -7.43 -1.16
C GLU A 79 4.63 -7.98 -0.28
N ASP A 80 4.92 -7.30 0.83
CA ASP A 80 5.90 -7.75 1.81
C ASP A 80 5.34 -7.60 3.22
N GLY A 81 5.29 -6.40 3.81
CA GLY A 81 4.70 -6.13 5.12
C GLY A 81 3.52 -5.17 5.05
N VAL A 82 2.44 -5.47 5.78
CA VAL A 82 1.25 -4.62 5.89
C VAL A 82 0.96 -4.35 7.34
N ASP A 83 0.96 -3.07 7.73
CA ASP A 83 0.53 -2.63 9.06
C ASP A 83 -0.87 -1.99 8.95
N TYR A 84 -1.86 -2.67 9.50
CA TYR A 84 -3.25 -2.20 9.54
C TYR A 84 -3.58 -1.33 10.73
N HIS A 85 -2.61 -0.96 11.56
CA HIS A 85 -2.83 -0.16 12.77
C HIS A 85 -3.93 -0.73 13.69
N TRP A 86 -3.99 -2.06 13.81
CA TRP A 86 -5.00 -2.78 14.61
C TRP A 86 -5.14 -2.24 16.03
N GLY A 87 -4.09 -1.65 16.59
CA GLY A 87 -4.14 -1.01 17.90
C GLY A 87 -5.17 0.12 18.00
N GLY A 88 -5.34 0.89 16.92
CA GLY A 88 -6.38 1.93 16.84
C GLY A 88 -7.78 1.34 16.74
N VAL A 89 -7.96 0.35 15.86
CA VAL A 89 -9.26 -0.34 15.67
C VAL A 89 -9.72 -1.00 16.97
N VAL A 90 -8.84 -1.71 17.68
CA VAL A 90 -9.14 -2.34 18.96
C VAL A 90 -9.50 -1.29 20.03
N LYS A 91 -8.77 -0.17 20.11
CA LYS A 91 -9.10 0.93 21.03
C LYS A 91 -10.47 1.52 20.73
N ALA A 92 -10.78 1.78 19.45
CA ALA A 92 -12.08 2.30 19.03
C ALA A 92 -13.22 1.35 19.41
N ALA A 93 -13.05 0.03 19.18
CA ALA A 93 -14.02 -0.99 19.55
C ALA A 93 -14.24 -1.04 21.06
N LEU A 94 -13.17 -0.99 21.87
CA LEU A 94 -13.26 -0.98 23.33
C LEU A 94 -13.98 0.27 23.84
N VAL A 95 -13.67 1.45 23.32
CA VAL A 95 -14.33 2.71 23.69
C VAL A 95 -15.81 2.64 23.35
N SER A 96 -16.19 2.15 22.17
CA SER A 96 -17.60 1.99 21.79
C SER A 96 -18.34 1.04 22.70
N THR A 97 -17.72 -0.07 23.10
CA THR A 97 -18.31 -1.06 24.02
C THR A 97 -18.48 -0.47 25.42
N LEU A 98 -17.50 0.23 25.96
CA LEU A 98 -17.56 0.87 27.26
C LEU A 98 -18.64 1.96 27.32
N LEU A 99 -18.78 2.76 26.25
CA LEU A 99 -19.83 3.77 26.16
C LEU A 99 -21.23 3.12 26.07
N GLY A 100 -21.36 2.01 25.33
CA GLY A 100 -22.60 1.24 25.26
C GLY A 100 -23.03 0.66 26.62
N ILE A 101 -22.10 0.03 27.35
CA ILE A 101 -22.35 -0.56 28.68
C ILE A 101 -22.60 0.53 29.75
N GLY A 102 -21.85 1.64 29.69
CA GLY A 102 -22.02 2.77 30.62
C GLY A 102 -23.43 3.40 30.53
N GLY A 103 -24.05 3.34 29.33
CA GLY A 103 -25.43 3.80 29.12
C GLY A 103 -26.48 2.87 29.76
N GLU A 104 -26.20 1.57 29.92
CA GLU A 104 -27.13 0.59 30.53
C GLU A 104 -27.02 0.54 32.05
N LEU A 105 -25.83 0.70 32.62
CA LEU A 105 -25.62 0.64 34.08
C LEU A 105 -26.18 1.83 34.87
N GLY A 106 -26.54 2.93 34.20
CA GLY A 106 -27.21 4.08 34.80
C GLY A 106 -28.73 3.95 34.91
N ALA A 107 -29.32 2.76 34.68
CA ALA A 107 -30.75 2.55 34.48
C ALA A 107 -31.50 2.10 35.74
N GLY A 108 -31.53 2.93 36.74
CA GLY A 108 -32.37 2.72 37.90
C GLY A 108 -33.12 3.98 38.34
N GLY A 109 -34.31 4.22 37.80
CA GLY A 109 -35.17 5.33 38.26
C GLY A 109 -36.28 5.66 37.24
N ASP A 110 -37.50 5.58 37.71
CA ASP A 110 -38.76 5.88 37.02
C ASP A 110 -38.88 7.40 36.73
N ASP A 111 -38.69 7.82 35.45
CA ASP A 111 -39.26 9.07 34.97
C ASP A 111 -39.13 9.14 33.45
N ASP A 112 -40.18 9.54 32.77
CA ASP A 112 -40.27 9.66 31.32
C ASP A 112 -39.22 10.66 30.75
N LEU A 113 -38.85 11.65 31.58
CA LEU A 113 -37.82 12.63 31.23
C LEU A 113 -36.42 11.98 31.16
N LEU A 114 -36.14 11.11 32.12
CA LEU A 114 -34.91 10.30 32.12
C LEU A 114 -34.84 9.37 30.93
N ARG A 115 -35.98 8.83 30.47
CA ARG A 115 -36.04 8.00 29.23
C ARG A 115 -35.79 8.82 27.97
N ALA A 116 -36.29 10.05 27.90
CA ALA A 116 -36.07 10.93 26.76
C ALA A 116 -34.61 11.39 26.69
N VAL A 117 -34.02 11.77 27.82
CA VAL A 117 -32.58 12.14 27.92
C VAL A 117 -31.71 10.92 27.60
N ARG A 118 -32.09 9.74 28.07
CA ARG A 118 -31.37 8.49 27.81
C ARG A 118 -31.39 8.12 26.33
N ARG A 119 -32.54 8.20 25.65
CA ARG A 119 -32.61 7.95 24.21
C ARG A 119 -31.76 8.92 23.42
N GLY A 120 -31.85 10.22 23.74
CA GLY A 120 -31.01 11.24 23.10
C GLY A 120 -29.50 11.05 23.36
N SER A 121 -29.13 10.59 24.56
CA SER A 121 -27.75 10.27 24.91
C SER A 121 -27.27 9.00 24.20
N GLN A 122 -28.08 7.94 24.14
CA GLN A 122 -27.73 6.71 23.42
C GLN A 122 -27.51 6.96 21.92
N ASP A 123 -28.40 7.73 21.28
CA ASP A 123 -28.24 8.09 19.88
C ASP A 123 -26.97 8.92 19.64
N SER A 124 -26.62 9.80 20.57
CA SER A 124 -25.39 10.60 20.48
C SER A 124 -24.14 9.75 20.70
N ILE A 125 -24.18 8.82 21.66
CA ILE A 125 -23.10 7.86 21.95
C ILE A 125 -22.90 6.89 20.78
N ASN A 126 -23.99 6.37 20.22
CA ASN A 126 -23.92 5.49 19.07
C ASN A 126 -23.32 6.20 17.85
N ARG A 127 -23.76 7.43 17.55
CA ARG A 127 -23.19 8.24 16.48
C ARG A 127 -21.73 8.59 16.72
N ALA A 128 -21.36 8.91 17.95
CA ALA A 128 -19.96 9.15 18.30
C ALA A 128 -19.11 7.88 18.15
N GLY A 129 -19.64 6.72 18.57
CA GLY A 129 -18.99 5.42 18.39
C GLY A 129 -18.80 5.07 16.91
N GLU A 130 -19.84 5.24 16.10
CA GLU A 130 -19.79 5.04 14.64
C GLU A 130 -18.76 5.97 13.96
N GLN A 131 -18.73 7.24 14.36
CA GLN A 131 -17.74 8.20 13.84
C GLN A 131 -16.30 7.85 14.23
N VAL A 132 -16.08 7.37 15.45
CA VAL A 132 -14.75 6.94 15.90
C VAL A 132 -14.31 5.71 15.12
N VAL A 133 -15.18 4.71 14.98
CA VAL A 133 -14.88 3.49 14.21
C VAL A 133 -14.66 3.84 12.73
N ALA A 134 -15.52 4.66 12.14
CA ALA A 134 -15.36 5.09 10.75
C ALA A 134 -14.04 5.85 10.53
N ARG A 135 -13.66 6.71 11.46
CA ARG A 135 -12.40 7.45 11.41
C ARG A 135 -11.17 6.54 11.52
N GLU A 136 -11.22 5.53 12.39
CA GLU A 136 -10.12 4.56 12.54
C GLU A 136 -10.01 3.64 11.31
N LEU A 137 -11.14 3.29 10.67
CA LEU A 137 -11.15 2.53 9.42
C LEU A 137 -10.69 3.35 8.20
N ASP A 138 -10.73 4.68 8.28
CA ASP A 138 -10.21 5.58 7.24
C ASP A 138 -8.68 5.77 7.34
N ILE A 139 -8.06 5.27 8.41
CA ILE A 139 -6.59 5.24 8.52
C ILE A 139 -6.03 4.26 7.49
N ARG A 140 -5.27 4.79 6.55
CA ARG A 140 -4.65 4.00 5.49
C ARG A 140 -3.61 3.04 6.05
N PRO A 141 -3.59 1.78 5.62
CA PRO A 141 -2.56 0.84 6.06
C PRO A 141 -1.19 1.29 5.56
N THR A 142 -0.17 1.11 6.37
CA THR A 142 1.21 1.34 5.97
C THR A 142 1.75 0.08 5.31
N LEU A 143 2.08 0.17 4.03
CA LEU A 143 2.75 -0.89 3.27
C LEU A 143 4.26 -0.70 3.34
N THR A 144 4.96 -1.74 3.75
CA THR A 144 6.42 -1.73 3.86
C THR A 144 7.02 -2.77 2.94
N ILE A 145 7.89 -2.33 2.04
CA ILE A 145 8.74 -3.21 1.22
C ILE A 145 10.18 -3.09 1.75
N ARG A 146 10.75 -4.21 2.15
CA ARG A 146 12.11 -4.24 2.70
C ARG A 146 13.16 -3.93 1.63
N PRO A 147 14.23 -3.25 1.96
CA PRO A 147 15.37 -3.10 1.07
C PRO A 147 15.86 -4.48 0.58
N GLY A 148 16.20 -4.58 -0.71
CA GLY A 148 16.63 -5.84 -1.31
C GLY A 148 15.50 -6.81 -1.65
N PHE A 149 14.23 -6.41 -1.54
CA PHE A 149 13.11 -7.23 -1.97
C PHE A 149 13.20 -7.51 -3.49
N PRO A 150 13.14 -8.78 -3.93
CA PRO A 150 13.23 -9.12 -5.34
C PRO A 150 11.99 -8.66 -6.11
N VAL A 151 12.22 -8.00 -7.23
CA VAL A 151 11.16 -7.46 -8.09
C VAL A 151 11.34 -7.92 -9.53
N ARG A 152 10.26 -7.98 -10.27
CA ARG A 152 10.24 -8.24 -11.71
C ARG A 152 9.65 -7.03 -12.44
N VAL A 153 10.17 -6.76 -13.62
CA VAL A 153 9.61 -5.77 -14.53
C VAL A 153 8.75 -6.49 -15.54
N LEU A 154 7.47 -6.14 -15.63
CA LEU A 154 6.60 -6.62 -16.70
C LEU A 154 6.73 -5.65 -17.87
N VAL A 155 7.32 -6.12 -18.96
CA VAL A 155 7.43 -5.34 -20.19
C VAL A 155 6.11 -5.47 -20.95
N THR A 156 5.29 -4.43 -20.89
CA THR A 156 3.95 -4.37 -21.52
C THR A 156 3.93 -3.59 -22.83
N ARG A 157 5.05 -2.93 -23.17
CA ARG A 157 5.23 -2.15 -24.39
C ARG A 157 6.62 -2.38 -24.95
N ASP A 158 6.77 -2.18 -26.24
CA ASP A 158 8.06 -2.31 -26.91
C ASP A 158 9.07 -1.32 -26.33
N ILE A 159 10.24 -1.84 -25.98
CA ILE A 159 11.38 -1.05 -25.52
C ILE A 159 12.47 -1.17 -26.57
N VAL A 160 12.86 -0.03 -27.14
CA VAL A 160 13.99 0.00 -28.09
C VAL A 160 15.29 0.01 -27.28
N LEU A 161 15.98 -1.11 -27.31
CA LEU A 161 17.31 -1.27 -26.70
C LEU A 161 18.35 -1.23 -27.84
N GLU A 162 19.22 -0.22 -27.83
CA GLU A 162 20.36 -0.24 -28.72
C GLU A 162 21.36 -1.28 -28.21
N VAL A 163 21.55 -2.35 -28.98
CA VAL A 163 22.57 -3.34 -28.70
C VAL A 163 23.92 -2.64 -28.83
N GLY A 164 24.65 -2.53 -27.75
CA GLY A 164 26.00 -1.99 -27.76
C GLY A 164 26.88 -2.83 -28.68
N ALA A 165 27.53 -2.17 -29.61
CA ALA A 165 28.54 -2.79 -30.48
C ALA A 165 29.78 -3.20 -29.67
#